data_b6caf5d8b0acecbe4f49acb89c147d77
#
_entry.id   b6caf5d8b0acecbe4f49acb89c147d77
#
_cell.length_a   1.000
_cell.length_b   1.000
_cell.length_c   1.000
_cell.angle_alpha   90.00
_cell.angle_beta   90.00
_cell.angle_gamma   90.00
#
_symmetry.space_group_name_H-M   'P 1'
#
loop_
_entity.id
_entity.type
_entity.pdbx_description
1 polymer ?
#
loop_
_entity_poly.entity_id
_entity_poly.type
_entity_poly.pdbx_seq_one_letter_code
_entity_poly.pdbx_strand_id
1 'polypeptide(L)'
;DASLKRLQLDYIDLYQVHQWDSQTPLEETLSTLDFLVRDGKIRHAGASNYAGYQLQKSVDLSRANGWQTYRSLQPLYNLLDRSIEWELIPVCLNEGIGIIPWSPLRGGWLSGKYHRGLKAPPSETRVEIAEQKGWSESWTRYANERTWTVVDALLEMARETNKSPAQVALRWVLQRPGVTSPIIGARNMEQLDDNLGATGWSLPDAQMQKLTTVSDSLPWPYPYEQLKTA
;
A
#
# COMPACT_ATOMS: atom_id res chain seq x y z
N ASP A 1 20.23 11.49 -13.11
CA ASP A 1 21.39 12.28 -12.65
C ASP A 1 21.03 13.21 -11.49
N ALA A 2 19.96 14.04 -11.59
CA ALA A 2 19.59 14.98 -10.51
C ALA A 2 19.25 14.27 -9.17
N SER A 3 18.61 13.11 -9.21
CA SER A 3 18.32 12.30 -8.02
C SER A 3 19.59 11.73 -7.40
N LEU A 4 20.50 11.18 -8.21
CA LEU A 4 21.79 10.66 -7.75
C LEU A 4 22.60 11.77 -7.06
N LYS A 5 22.66 12.97 -7.68
CA LYS A 5 23.35 14.13 -7.09
C LYS A 5 22.74 14.55 -5.75
N ARG A 6 21.40 14.59 -5.63
CA ARG A 6 20.72 14.94 -4.37
C ARG A 6 20.91 13.90 -3.28
N LEU A 7 20.92 12.62 -3.66
CA LEU A 7 21.13 11.50 -2.73
C LEU A 7 22.60 11.27 -2.38
N GLN A 8 23.54 11.88 -3.14
CA GLN A 8 25.00 11.65 -3.01
C GLN A 8 25.34 10.17 -3.18
N LEU A 9 24.73 9.52 -4.18
CA LEU A 9 24.92 8.11 -4.51
C LEU A 9 25.36 7.94 -5.94
N ASP A 10 26.11 6.88 -6.21
CA ASP A 10 26.54 6.50 -7.56
C ASP A 10 25.44 5.75 -8.33
N TYR A 11 24.54 5.06 -7.61
CA TYR A 11 23.38 4.36 -8.17
C TYR A 11 22.20 4.36 -7.19
N ILE A 12 20.99 4.06 -7.70
CA ILE A 12 19.76 3.88 -6.91
C ILE A 12 19.36 2.41 -6.99
N ASP A 13 19.13 1.74 -5.86
CA ASP A 13 18.75 0.32 -5.84
C ASP A 13 17.39 0.09 -6.47
N LEU A 14 16.39 0.92 -6.13
CA LEU A 14 15.03 0.84 -6.68
C LEU A 14 14.54 2.22 -7.10
N TYR A 15 14.31 2.40 -8.40
CA TYR A 15 13.74 3.62 -8.96
C TYR A 15 12.33 3.36 -9.45
N GLN A 16 11.35 4.13 -8.94
CA GLN A 16 9.94 3.86 -9.20
C GLN A 16 9.27 4.97 -9.99
N VAL A 17 8.47 4.60 -10.99
CA VAL A 17 7.51 5.49 -11.65
C VAL A 17 6.40 5.79 -10.64
N HIS A 18 6.19 7.11 -10.34
CA HIS A 18 5.26 7.52 -9.27
C HIS A 18 3.79 7.21 -9.60
N GLN A 19 3.42 7.35 -10.88
CA GLN A 19 2.09 7.03 -11.39
C GLN A 19 2.13 6.84 -12.90
N TRP A 20 1.06 6.24 -13.44
CA TRP A 20 0.88 6.15 -14.88
C TRP A 20 0.84 7.55 -15.51
N ASP A 21 1.60 7.72 -16.59
CA ASP A 21 1.56 8.91 -17.44
C ASP A 21 0.88 8.57 -18.76
N SER A 22 -0.27 9.20 -19.02
CA SER A 22 -1.03 9.01 -20.27
C SER A 22 -0.49 9.84 -21.45
N GLN A 23 0.45 10.75 -21.19
CA GLN A 23 1.04 11.60 -22.22
C GLN A 23 2.31 11.02 -22.83
N THR A 24 3.02 10.16 -22.08
CA THR A 24 4.24 9.50 -22.52
C THR A 24 3.93 8.08 -23.00
N PRO A 25 4.34 7.67 -24.20
CA PRO A 25 4.22 6.29 -24.65
C PRO A 25 4.89 5.34 -23.65
N LEU A 26 4.22 4.23 -23.33
CA LEU A 26 4.72 3.26 -22.36
C LEU A 26 6.09 2.69 -22.78
N GLU A 27 6.29 2.48 -24.06
CA GLU A 27 7.55 2.02 -24.67
C GLU A 27 8.71 2.95 -24.34
N GLU A 28 8.49 4.26 -24.39
CA GLU A 28 9.50 5.26 -24.07
C GLU A 28 9.89 5.19 -22.59
N THR A 29 8.90 5.09 -21.70
CA THR A 29 9.14 4.92 -20.27
C THR A 29 9.95 3.65 -19.97
N LEU A 30 9.52 2.49 -20.51
CA LEU A 30 10.14 1.20 -20.22
C LEU A 30 11.55 1.09 -20.81
N SER A 31 11.75 1.55 -22.04
CA SER A 31 13.08 1.55 -22.69
C SER A 31 14.06 2.48 -21.97
N THR A 32 13.58 3.64 -21.48
CA THR A 32 14.39 4.56 -20.69
C THR A 32 14.82 3.93 -19.36
N LEU A 33 13.92 3.25 -18.67
CA LEU A 33 14.26 2.55 -17.42
C LEU A 33 15.24 1.40 -17.65
N ASP A 34 15.07 0.63 -18.72
CA ASP A 34 16.02 -0.42 -19.12
C ASP A 34 17.41 0.17 -19.43
N PHE A 35 17.44 1.28 -20.16
CA PHE A 35 18.70 2.01 -20.41
C PHE A 35 19.39 2.43 -19.10
N LEU A 36 18.64 2.99 -18.14
CA LEU A 36 19.19 3.39 -16.83
C LEU A 36 19.72 2.21 -16.02
N VAL A 37 19.11 1.02 -16.14
CA VAL A 37 19.65 -0.21 -15.52
C VAL A 37 20.96 -0.62 -16.20
N ARG A 38 21.01 -0.66 -17.53
CA ARG A 38 22.22 -1.01 -18.30
C ARG A 38 23.36 -0.02 -18.10
N ASP A 39 23.02 1.27 -17.91
CA ASP A 39 23.99 2.34 -17.61
C ASP A 39 24.47 2.31 -16.14
N GLY A 40 23.91 1.42 -15.32
CA GLY A 40 24.28 1.24 -13.91
C GLY A 40 23.80 2.33 -12.96
N LYS A 41 22.96 3.27 -13.44
CA LYS A 41 22.39 4.37 -12.63
C LYS A 41 21.29 3.90 -11.68
N ILE A 42 20.57 2.86 -12.05
CA ILE A 42 19.60 2.19 -11.20
C ILE A 42 19.81 0.67 -11.26
N ARG A 43 19.49 -0.06 -10.20
CA ARG A 43 19.56 -1.53 -10.19
C ARG A 43 18.25 -2.17 -10.62
N HIS A 44 17.13 -1.63 -10.12
CA HIS A 44 15.79 -2.15 -10.38
C HIS A 44 14.82 -1.01 -10.66
N ALA A 45 13.87 -1.27 -11.54
CA ALA A 45 12.72 -0.40 -11.77
C ALA A 45 11.48 -0.93 -11.04
N GLY A 46 10.60 -0.02 -10.64
CA GLY A 46 9.29 -0.31 -10.06
C GLY A 46 8.22 0.66 -10.52
N ALA A 47 6.98 0.37 -10.19
CA ALA A 47 5.83 1.22 -10.48
C ALA A 47 5.05 1.57 -9.22
N SER A 48 4.27 2.64 -9.26
CA SER A 48 3.34 3.05 -8.23
C SER A 48 2.05 3.54 -8.86
N ASN A 49 0.91 3.28 -8.20
CA ASN A 49 -0.40 3.78 -8.62
C ASN A 49 -0.80 3.42 -10.07
N TYR A 50 -0.50 2.19 -10.47
CA TYR A 50 -0.94 1.60 -11.73
C TYR A 50 -2.23 0.82 -11.53
N ALA A 51 -3.06 0.70 -12.57
CA ALA A 51 -4.13 -0.28 -12.67
C ALA A 51 -3.57 -1.66 -13.07
N GLY A 52 -4.33 -2.75 -12.83
CA GLY A 52 -3.87 -4.11 -13.12
C GLY A 52 -3.47 -4.30 -14.59
N TYR A 53 -4.30 -3.83 -15.54
CA TYR A 53 -3.98 -3.91 -16.98
C TYR A 53 -2.73 -3.10 -17.37
N GLN A 54 -2.47 -1.97 -16.71
CA GLN A 54 -1.29 -1.14 -16.97
C GLN A 54 0.00 -1.85 -16.53
N LEU A 55 -0.06 -2.47 -15.34
CA LEU A 55 1.05 -3.25 -14.81
C LEU A 55 1.35 -4.46 -15.70
N GLN A 56 0.33 -5.25 -16.06
CA GLN A 56 0.48 -6.41 -16.94
C GLN A 56 1.03 -6.01 -18.32
N LYS A 57 0.45 -4.97 -18.95
CA LYS A 57 0.92 -4.47 -20.24
C LYS A 57 2.40 -4.05 -20.16
N SER A 58 2.83 -3.43 -19.07
CA SER A 58 4.22 -3.04 -18.87
C SER A 58 5.16 -4.25 -18.82
N VAL A 59 4.75 -5.31 -18.14
CA VAL A 59 5.52 -6.57 -18.05
C VAL A 59 5.63 -7.23 -19.43
N ASP A 60 4.50 -7.39 -20.13
CA ASP A 60 4.44 -8.06 -21.42
C ASP A 60 5.30 -7.32 -22.47
N LEU A 61 5.19 -5.98 -22.49
CA LEU A 61 5.95 -5.14 -23.41
C LEU A 61 7.45 -5.19 -23.10
N SER A 62 7.84 -5.16 -21.82
CA SER A 62 9.25 -5.30 -21.44
C SER A 62 9.81 -6.64 -21.86
N ARG A 63 9.08 -7.74 -21.65
CA ARG A 63 9.50 -9.09 -22.09
C ARG A 63 9.65 -9.21 -23.59
N ALA A 64 8.67 -8.68 -24.35
CA ALA A 64 8.67 -8.71 -25.82
C ALA A 64 9.89 -7.98 -26.42
N ASN A 65 10.40 -6.96 -25.73
CA ASN A 65 11.53 -6.16 -26.19
C ASN A 65 12.86 -6.53 -25.50
N GLY A 66 12.88 -7.52 -24.60
CA GLY A 66 14.09 -7.90 -23.86
C GLY A 66 14.54 -6.84 -22.83
N TRP A 67 13.62 -6.00 -22.36
CA TRP A 67 13.86 -5.00 -21.33
C TRP A 67 13.66 -5.56 -19.92
N GLN A 68 14.22 -4.86 -18.93
CA GLN A 68 13.97 -5.15 -17.53
C GLN A 68 12.51 -4.90 -17.19
N THR A 69 11.88 -5.88 -16.48
CA THR A 69 10.52 -5.72 -15.96
C THR A 69 10.52 -5.00 -14.61
N TYR A 70 9.37 -4.45 -14.22
CA TYR A 70 9.19 -3.94 -12.86
C TYR A 70 9.42 -5.04 -11.82
N ARG A 71 10.14 -4.71 -10.74
CA ARG A 71 10.42 -5.60 -9.60
C ARG A 71 9.56 -5.31 -8.40
N SER A 72 8.95 -4.13 -8.35
CA SER A 72 8.05 -3.72 -7.27
C SER A 72 6.85 -2.95 -7.78
N LEU A 73 5.76 -3.07 -7.03
CA LEU A 73 4.60 -2.20 -7.12
C LEU A 73 4.39 -1.52 -5.77
N GLN A 74 4.20 -0.19 -5.80
CA GLN A 74 3.88 0.61 -4.62
C GLN A 74 2.43 1.12 -4.69
N PRO A 75 1.43 0.35 -4.21
CA PRO A 75 0.03 0.73 -4.23
C PRO A 75 -0.46 1.25 -2.89
N LEU A 76 -1.64 1.91 -2.86
CA LEU A 76 -2.41 2.13 -1.64
C LEU A 76 -2.98 0.79 -1.14
N TYR A 77 -2.63 0.37 0.09
CA TYR A 77 -3.18 -0.85 0.66
C TYR A 77 -3.21 -0.83 2.19
N ASN A 78 -4.36 -1.09 2.75
CA ASN A 78 -4.62 -1.18 4.19
C ASN A 78 -6.01 -1.80 4.43
N LEU A 79 -6.43 -1.96 5.69
CA LEU A 79 -7.74 -2.50 6.06
C LEU A 79 -8.94 -1.70 5.53
N LEU A 80 -8.79 -0.43 5.15
CA LEU A 80 -9.88 0.40 4.61
C LEU A 80 -9.88 0.48 3.08
N ASP A 81 -8.72 0.23 2.43
CA ASP A 81 -8.54 0.31 0.98
C ASP A 81 -7.94 -1.01 0.47
N ARG A 82 -8.79 -1.88 -0.05
CA ARG A 82 -8.45 -3.26 -0.43
C ARG A 82 -8.62 -3.59 -1.91
N SER A 83 -8.96 -2.60 -2.73
CA SER A 83 -9.25 -2.82 -4.17
C SER A 83 -8.10 -3.44 -4.97
N ILE A 84 -6.85 -3.33 -4.51
CA ILE A 84 -5.71 -3.97 -5.17
C ILE A 84 -5.78 -5.50 -5.16
N GLU A 85 -6.60 -6.09 -4.29
CA GLU A 85 -6.80 -7.55 -4.20
C GLU A 85 -7.50 -8.11 -5.44
N TRP A 86 -8.21 -7.27 -6.21
CA TRP A 86 -8.96 -7.72 -7.36
C TRP A 86 -8.06 -8.03 -8.58
N GLU A 87 -7.07 -7.20 -8.84
CA GLU A 87 -6.19 -7.33 -10.02
C GLU A 87 -4.71 -7.27 -9.67
N LEU A 88 -4.30 -6.25 -8.90
CA LEU A 88 -2.88 -5.94 -8.70
C LEU A 88 -2.15 -7.02 -7.93
N ILE A 89 -2.74 -7.57 -6.85
CA ILE A 89 -2.14 -8.69 -6.11
C ILE A 89 -2.02 -9.92 -7.03
N PRO A 90 -3.07 -10.38 -7.73
CA PRO A 90 -2.95 -11.47 -8.70
C PRO A 90 -1.84 -11.25 -9.74
N VAL A 91 -1.77 -10.08 -10.35
CA VAL A 91 -0.70 -9.76 -11.31
C VAL A 91 0.68 -9.82 -10.65
N CYS A 92 0.85 -9.21 -9.48
CA CYS A 92 2.13 -9.21 -8.79
C CYS A 92 2.59 -10.62 -8.43
N LEU A 93 1.70 -11.48 -7.94
CA LEU A 93 2.01 -12.88 -7.61
C LEU A 93 2.39 -13.68 -8.86
N ASN A 94 1.64 -13.53 -9.96
CA ASN A 94 1.90 -14.22 -11.23
C ASN A 94 3.23 -13.78 -11.85
N GLU A 95 3.57 -12.51 -11.76
CA GLU A 95 4.74 -11.92 -12.41
C GLU A 95 5.99 -11.84 -11.52
N GLY A 96 5.90 -12.25 -10.25
CA GLY A 96 7.00 -12.18 -9.29
C GLY A 96 7.39 -10.75 -8.91
N ILE A 97 6.40 -9.85 -8.81
CA ILE A 97 6.57 -8.44 -8.43
C ILE A 97 6.28 -8.27 -6.94
N GLY A 98 7.24 -7.75 -6.18
CA GLY A 98 7.05 -7.45 -4.75
C GLY A 98 6.13 -6.25 -4.52
N ILE A 99 5.26 -6.34 -3.50
CA ILE A 99 4.33 -5.26 -3.16
C ILE A 99 4.86 -4.49 -1.94
N ILE A 100 5.03 -3.17 -2.07
CA ILE A 100 5.49 -2.26 -1.01
C ILE A 100 4.45 -1.17 -0.75
N PRO A 101 3.36 -1.48 -0.01
CA PRO A 101 2.21 -0.60 0.11
C PRO A 101 2.54 0.74 0.77
N TRP A 102 1.96 1.82 0.23
CA TRP A 102 1.95 3.11 0.92
C TRP A 102 0.67 3.29 1.74
N SER A 103 0.73 4.17 2.74
CA SER A 103 -0.37 4.50 3.66
C SER A 103 -1.02 3.28 4.37
N PRO A 104 -0.21 2.36 4.95
CA PRO A 104 -0.75 1.15 5.60
C PRO A 104 -1.63 1.47 6.81
N LEU A 105 -1.48 2.65 7.42
CA LEU A 105 -2.32 3.15 8.53
C LEU A 105 -3.37 4.18 8.08
N ARG A 106 -3.54 4.41 6.78
CA ARG A 106 -4.49 5.36 6.19
C ARG A 106 -4.48 6.74 6.84
N GLY A 107 -3.31 7.40 6.87
CA GLY A 107 -3.18 8.74 7.48
C GLY A 107 -3.44 8.77 8.99
N GLY A 108 -3.43 7.62 9.64
CA GLY A 108 -3.67 7.46 11.08
C GLY A 108 -5.05 6.93 11.44
N TRP A 109 -5.96 6.70 10.48
CA TRP A 109 -7.27 6.09 10.73
C TRP A 109 -7.17 4.76 11.48
N LEU A 110 -6.14 3.98 11.21
CA LEU A 110 -5.89 2.66 11.80
C LEU A 110 -4.88 2.69 12.96
N SER A 111 -4.61 3.86 13.54
CA SER A 111 -3.65 4.01 14.66
C SER A 111 -4.29 3.99 16.05
N GLY A 112 -5.62 3.83 16.14
CA GLY A 112 -6.36 3.89 17.41
C GLY A 112 -6.73 5.29 17.89
N LYS A 113 -6.41 6.36 17.15
CA LYS A 113 -6.74 7.74 17.51
C LYS A 113 -8.20 8.10 17.27
N TYR A 114 -8.86 7.39 16.37
CA TYR A 114 -10.24 7.64 15.98
C TYR A 114 -11.14 6.50 16.44
N HIS A 115 -12.31 6.84 16.92
CA HIS A 115 -13.31 5.87 17.41
C HIS A 115 -14.73 6.35 17.08
N ARG A 116 -15.65 5.43 17.10
CA ARG A 116 -17.07 5.71 16.93
C ARG A 116 -17.53 6.75 17.97
N GLY A 117 -18.33 7.71 17.54
CA GLY A 117 -18.85 8.78 18.39
C GLY A 117 -18.08 10.10 18.30
N LEU A 118 -16.89 10.13 17.71
CA LEU A 118 -16.25 11.40 17.38
C LEU A 118 -17.05 12.15 16.30
N LYS A 119 -17.29 13.46 16.52
CA LYS A 119 -18.01 14.32 15.57
C LYS A 119 -17.09 14.99 14.54
N ALA A 120 -15.82 15.10 14.85
CA ALA A 120 -14.79 15.72 14.01
C ALA A 120 -13.41 15.08 14.33
N PRO A 121 -12.43 15.21 13.43
CA PRO A 121 -11.08 14.77 13.73
C PRO A 121 -10.47 15.62 14.84
N PRO A 122 -9.68 15.05 15.77
CA PRO A 122 -8.93 15.83 16.74
C PRO A 122 -7.99 16.82 16.04
N SER A 123 -7.75 17.97 16.70
CA SER A 123 -6.83 19.00 16.18
C SER A 123 -5.40 18.46 15.97
N GLU A 124 -4.69 19.08 15.03
CA GLU A 124 -3.31 18.75 14.68
C GLU A 124 -3.08 17.30 14.15
N THR A 125 -4.17 16.61 13.81
CA THR A 125 -4.06 15.28 13.21
C THR A 125 -3.91 15.36 11.68
N ARG A 126 -3.34 14.30 11.11
CA ARG A 126 -3.24 14.16 9.65
C ARG A 126 -4.60 14.21 8.96
N VAL A 127 -5.63 13.65 9.59
CA VAL A 127 -7.00 13.61 9.04
C VAL A 127 -7.64 14.99 9.05
N GLU A 128 -7.40 15.83 10.08
CA GLU A 128 -7.85 17.22 10.10
C GLU A 128 -7.20 18.02 8.95
N ILE A 129 -5.88 17.89 8.79
CA ILE A 129 -5.15 18.54 7.68
C ILE A 129 -5.67 18.05 6.33
N ALA A 130 -5.96 16.76 6.22
CA ALA A 130 -6.51 16.16 5.00
C ALA A 130 -7.91 16.70 4.68
N GLU A 131 -8.76 16.92 5.69
CA GLU A 131 -10.06 17.54 5.52
C GLU A 131 -9.94 18.97 4.98
N GLN A 132 -9.07 19.78 5.58
CA GLN A 132 -8.84 21.16 5.16
C GLN A 132 -8.26 21.27 3.74
N LYS A 133 -7.42 20.29 3.34
CA LYS A 133 -6.72 20.27 2.03
C LYS A 133 -7.42 19.46 0.96
N GLY A 134 -8.54 18.80 1.26
CA GLY A 134 -9.23 17.90 0.35
C GLY A 134 -8.43 16.64 -0.01
N TRP A 135 -7.56 16.16 0.89
CA TRP A 135 -6.79 14.94 0.66
C TRP A 135 -7.66 13.68 0.81
N SER A 136 -7.17 12.60 0.22
CA SER A 136 -7.92 11.34 0.12
C SER A 136 -8.22 10.64 1.46
N GLU A 137 -7.49 10.95 2.53
CA GLU A 137 -7.70 10.44 3.90
C GLU A 137 -8.57 11.33 4.79
N SER A 138 -9.36 12.25 4.20
CA SER A 138 -10.20 13.22 4.89
C SER A 138 -11.26 12.58 5.80
N TRP A 139 -11.72 13.35 6.79
CA TRP A 139 -12.77 12.92 7.72
C TRP A 139 -14.09 12.62 7.00
N THR A 140 -14.55 13.51 6.14
CA THR A 140 -15.79 13.35 5.37
C THR A 140 -15.81 12.05 4.58
N ARG A 141 -14.67 11.59 4.07
CA ARG A 141 -14.59 10.37 3.28
C ARG A 141 -14.65 9.11 4.14
N TYR A 142 -14.01 9.10 5.32
CA TYR A 142 -13.82 7.89 6.11
C TYR A 142 -14.68 7.83 7.38
N ALA A 143 -15.29 8.90 7.86
CA ALA A 143 -16.16 8.87 9.04
C ALA A 143 -17.54 8.27 8.70
N ASN A 144 -17.58 6.98 8.43
CA ASN A 144 -18.78 6.23 8.05
C ASN A 144 -18.83 4.85 8.75
N GLU A 145 -20.01 4.20 8.70
CA GLU A 145 -20.26 2.94 9.41
C GLU A 145 -19.27 1.83 9.03
N ARG A 146 -18.90 1.71 7.75
CA ARG A 146 -17.92 0.71 7.33
C ARG A 146 -16.56 0.92 8.01
N THR A 147 -16.08 2.16 8.03
CA THR A 147 -14.82 2.50 8.69
C THR A 147 -14.89 2.21 10.19
N TRP A 148 -15.97 2.61 10.85
CA TRP A 148 -16.12 2.37 12.28
C TRP A 148 -16.18 0.88 12.61
N THR A 149 -16.83 0.07 11.79
CA THR A 149 -16.86 -1.39 11.97
C THR A 149 -15.45 -2.00 11.90
N VAL A 150 -14.63 -1.54 10.96
CA VAL A 150 -13.23 -1.99 10.84
C VAL A 150 -12.38 -1.50 12.02
N VAL A 151 -12.53 -0.25 12.43
CA VAL A 151 -11.80 0.34 13.56
C VAL A 151 -12.17 -0.37 14.86
N ASP A 152 -13.47 -0.62 15.12
CA ASP A 152 -13.92 -1.32 16.32
C ASP A 152 -13.31 -2.74 16.41
N ALA A 153 -13.31 -3.48 15.29
CA ALA A 153 -12.67 -4.80 15.23
C ALA A 153 -11.15 -4.73 15.43
N LEU A 154 -10.50 -3.71 14.85
CA LEU A 154 -9.06 -3.50 15.04
C LEU A 154 -8.72 -3.21 16.51
N LEU A 155 -9.52 -2.38 17.20
CA LEU A 155 -9.35 -2.08 18.61
C LEU A 155 -9.59 -3.32 19.51
N GLU A 156 -10.51 -4.18 19.15
CA GLU A 156 -10.72 -5.47 19.82
C GLU A 156 -9.49 -6.37 19.66
N MET A 157 -8.99 -6.55 18.43
CA MET A 157 -7.79 -7.36 18.15
C MET A 157 -6.54 -6.81 18.85
N ALA A 158 -6.40 -5.49 18.93
CA ALA A 158 -5.31 -4.86 19.67
C ALA A 158 -5.30 -5.26 21.15
N ARG A 159 -6.46 -5.28 21.79
CA ARG A 159 -6.61 -5.73 23.19
C ARG A 159 -6.31 -7.22 23.35
N GLU A 160 -6.85 -8.07 22.48
CA GLU A 160 -6.66 -9.52 22.53
C GLU A 160 -5.18 -9.93 22.35
N THR A 161 -4.45 -9.20 21.50
CA THR A 161 -3.03 -9.49 21.19
C THR A 161 -2.05 -8.76 22.13
N ASN A 162 -2.53 -7.87 22.99
CA ASN A 162 -1.70 -6.95 23.78
C ASN A 162 -0.71 -6.16 22.89
N LYS A 163 -1.21 -5.69 21.73
CA LYS A 163 -0.49 -4.88 20.76
C LYS A 163 -1.21 -3.57 20.50
N SER A 164 -0.52 -2.56 19.98
CA SER A 164 -1.20 -1.33 19.57
C SER A 164 -2.06 -1.56 18.30
N PRO A 165 -3.12 -0.77 18.08
CA PRO A 165 -3.90 -0.83 16.85
C PRO A 165 -3.04 -0.64 15.60
N ALA A 166 -2.04 0.25 15.65
CA ALA A 166 -1.10 0.45 14.56
C ALA A 166 -0.29 -0.82 14.27
N GLN A 167 0.22 -1.49 15.30
CA GLN A 167 0.95 -2.75 15.17
C GLN A 167 0.09 -3.85 14.54
N VAL A 168 -1.16 -3.98 14.98
CA VAL A 168 -2.08 -4.98 14.43
C VAL A 168 -2.42 -4.69 12.98
N ALA A 169 -2.72 -3.43 12.64
CA ALA A 169 -3.00 -3.03 11.25
C ALA A 169 -1.80 -3.26 10.32
N LEU A 170 -0.60 -2.89 10.76
CA LEU A 170 0.65 -3.14 10.02
C LEU A 170 0.93 -4.64 9.89
N ARG A 171 0.72 -5.41 10.96
CA ARG A 171 0.92 -6.87 10.95
C ARG A 171 -0.04 -7.56 9.97
N TRP A 172 -1.31 -7.12 9.92
CA TRP A 172 -2.26 -7.62 8.94
C TRP A 172 -1.76 -7.39 7.50
N VAL A 173 -1.28 -6.18 7.19
CA VAL A 173 -0.72 -5.89 5.85
C VAL A 173 0.51 -6.76 5.56
N LEU A 174 1.43 -6.91 6.52
CA LEU A 174 2.65 -7.73 6.37
C LEU A 174 2.37 -9.21 6.13
N GLN A 175 1.21 -9.73 6.55
CA GLN A 175 0.83 -11.13 6.34
C GLN A 175 -0.02 -11.33 5.06
N ARG A 176 -0.23 -10.28 4.26
CA ARG A 176 -0.96 -10.42 3.00
C ARG A 176 -0.06 -10.97 1.88
N PRO A 177 -0.62 -11.80 0.98
CA PRO A 177 0.13 -12.37 -0.14
C PRO A 177 0.84 -11.31 -0.98
N GLY A 178 2.10 -11.54 -1.33
CA GLY A 178 2.89 -10.66 -2.19
C GLY A 178 3.43 -9.39 -1.51
N VAL A 179 2.98 -9.05 -0.29
CA VAL A 179 3.50 -7.89 0.45
C VAL A 179 4.91 -8.19 0.97
N THR A 180 5.85 -7.35 0.54
CA THR A 180 7.25 -7.44 0.95
C THR A 180 7.55 -6.52 2.15
N SER A 181 7.14 -5.26 2.06
CA SER A 181 7.40 -4.27 3.12
C SER A 181 6.45 -3.06 2.98
N PRO A 182 5.59 -2.76 3.95
CA PRO A 182 4.79 -1.55 3.94
C PRO A 182 5.65 -0.32 4.24
N ILE A 183 5.34 0.80 3.59
CA ILE A 183 6.00 2.08 3.83
C ILE A 183 5.29 2.79 4.98
N ILE A 184 6.01 2.99 6.07
CA ILE A 184 5.52 3.69 7.25
C ILE A 184 6.07 5.12 7.31
N GLY A 185 5.33 6.01 8.00
CA GLY A 185 5.81 7.33 8.40
C GLY A 185 5.64 7.50 9.90
N ALA A 186 6.61 8.18 10.54
CA ALA A 186 6.56 8.55 11.93
C ALA A 186 6.97 10.02 12.10
N ARG A 187 6.32 10.76 13.02
CA ARG A 187 6.65 12.15 13.33
C ARG A 187 7.55 12.29 14.54
N ASN A 188 7.69 11.23 15.31
CA ASN A 188 8.57 11.15 16.49
C ASN A 188 9.02 9.70 16.71
N MET A 189 9.98 9.50 17.63
CA MET A 189 10.55 8.18 17.93
C MET A 189 9.53 7.22 18.50
N GLU A 190 8.63 7.68 19.37
CA GLU A 190 7.56 6.83 19.94
C GLU A 190 6.70 6.18 18.85
N GLN A 191 6.28 6.95 17.84
CA GLN A 191 5.53 6.40 16.70
C GLN A 191 6.38 5.44 15.85
N LEU A 192 7.67 5.71 15.71
CA LEU A 192 8.56 4.82 14.97
C LEU A 192 8.70 3.49 15.70
N ASP A 193 8.98 3.51 17.00
CA ASP A 193 9.13 2.32 17.82
C ASP A 193 7.83 1.50 17.88
N ASP A 194 6.68 2.18 18.03
CA ASP A 194 5.37 1.51 17.97
C ASP A 194 5.15 0.82 16.61
N ASN A 195 5.39 1.51 15.50
CA ASN A 195 5.24 0.93 14.16
C ASN A 195 6.20 -0.26 13.94
N LEU A 196 7.46 -0.16 14.36
CA LEU A 196 8.44 -1.25 14.25
C LEU A 196 8.05 -2.47 15.10
N GLY A 197 7.33 -2.27 16.19
CA GLY A 197 6.74 -3.34 16.99
C GLY A 197 5.71 -4.21 16.26
N ALA A 198 5.34 -3.88 15.03
CA ALA A 198 4.57 -4.77 14.14
C ALA A 198 5.37 -5.98 13.66
N THR A 199 6.70 -5.98 13.83
CA THR A 199 7.60 -7.08 13.43
C THR A 199 7.83 -8.10 14.55
N GLY A 200 8.35 -9.29 14.20
CA GLY A 200 8.76 -10.29 15.20
C GLY A 200 7.62 -11.13 15.80
N TRP A 201 6.40 -11.02 15.31
CA TRP A 201 5.25 -11.82 15.73
C TRP A 201 4.28 -12.01 14.57
N SER A 202 3.23 -12.82 14.75
CA SER A 202 2.20 -13.05 13.74
C SER A 202 0.82 -12.99 14.36
N LEU A 203 -0.15 -12.43 13.62
CA LEU A 203 -1.56 -12.59 13.93
C LEU A 203 -1.95 -14.05 13.69
N PRO A 204 -2.61 -14.73 14.65
CA PRO A 204 -3.19 -16.04 14.43
C PRO A 204 -4.21 -16.03 13.28
N ASP A 205 -4.37 -17.17 12.60
CA ASP A 205 -5.25 -17.29 11.42
C ASP A 205 -6.68 -16.85 11.70
N ALA A 206 -7.24 -17.17 12.84
CA ALA A 206 -8.60 -16.75 13.22
C ALA A 206 -8.74 -15.21 13.29
N GLN A 207 -7.73 -14.52 13.83
CA GLN A 207 -7.69 -13.06 13.93
C GLN A 207 -7.43 -12.41 12.57
N MET A 208 -6.54 -12.98 11.77
CA MET A 208 -6.34 -12.59 10.36
C MET A 208 -7.64 -12.68 9.58
N GLN A 209 -8.35 -13.80 9.70
CA GLN A 209 -9.63 -14.03 9.02
C GLN A 209 -10.71 -13.04 9.49
N LYS A 210 -10.81 -12.78 10.81
CA LYS A 210 -11.78 -11.81 11.35
C LYS A 210 -11.54 -10.41 10.79
N LEU A 211 -10.31 -9.90 10.83
CA LEU A 211 -9.97 -8.60 10.25
C LEU A 211 -10.19 -8.57 8.73
N THR A 212 -9.86 -9.64 8.03
CA THR A 212 -10.05 -9.75 6.58
C THR A 212 -11.54 -9.72 6.21
N THR A 213 -12.39 -10.43 6.97
CA THR A 213 -13.84 -10.48 6.73
C THR A 213 -14.50 -9.13 7.01
N VAL A 214 -14.20 -8.51 8.15
CA VAL A 214 -14.84 -7.24 8.56
C VAL A 214 -14.41 -6.06 7.69
N SER A 215 -13.19 -6.10 7.15
CA SER A 215 -12.64 -5.06 6.27
C SER A 215 -12.94 -5.27 4.78
N ASP A 216 -13.61 -6.37 4.43
CA ASP A 216 -13.93 -6.66 3.03
C ASP A 216 -14.86 -5.59 2.43
N SER A 217 -14.56 -5.20 1.21
CA SER A 217 -15.35 -4.24 0.43
C SER A 217 -16.45 -4.95 -0.38
N LEU A 218 -17.32 -5.69 0.31
CA LEU A 218 -18.43 -6.39 -0.33
C LEU A 218 -19.58 -5.45 -0.74
N PRO A 219 -20.28 -5.78 -1.84
CA PRO A 219 -19.94 -6.84 -2.80
C PRO A 219 -18.75 -6.46 -3.68
N TRP A 220 -17.94 -7.45 -4.07
CA TRP A 220 -16.93 -7.21 -5.09
C TRP A 220 -17.64 -6.88 -6.41
N PRO A 221 -17.17 -5.90 -7.20
CA PRO A 221 -17.82 -5.56 -8.46
C PRO A 221 -17.60 -6.66 -9.49
N TYR A 222 -18.54 -6.78 -10.43
CA TYR A 222 -18.37 -7.65 -11.61
C TYR A 222 -17.13 -7.22 -12.42
N PRO A 223 -16.30 -8.16 -12.92
CA PRO A 223 -16.39 -9.63 -12.82
C PRO A 223 -15.68 -10.23 -11.60
N TYR A 224 -15.10 -9.43 -10.71
CA TYR A 224 -14.20 -9.87 -9.62
C TYR A 224 -14.92 -10.69 -8.54
N GLU A 225 -16.23 -10.60 -8.43
CA GLU A 225 -17.03 -11.46 -7.54
C GLU A 225 -16.81 -12.95 -7.80
N GLN A 226 -16.47 -13.31 -9.07
CA GLN A 226 -16.19 -14.69 -9.47
C GLN A 226 -14.82 -15.18 -9.05
N LEU A 227 -13.87 -14.29 -8.79
CA LEU A 227 -12.50 -14.63 -8.36
C LEU A 227 -12.42 -14.98 -6.88
N LYS A 228 -13.44 -14.63 -6.10
CA LYS A 228 -13.45 -14.84 -4.64
C LYS A 228 -13.67 -16.31 -4.24
N THR A 229 -14.16 -17.12 -5.16
CA THR A 229 -14.48 -18.55 -4.96
C THR A 229 -13.40 -19.50 -5.45
N ALA A 230 -12.30 -18.97 -5.97
CA ALA A 230 -11.11 -19.71 -6.38
C ALA A 230 -10.00 -19.48 -5.34
#